data_95b1197ad2fe0de30afc0eeb7c993512
#
_entry.id   95b1197ad2fe0de30afc0eeb7c993512
#
_cell.length_a   1.000
_cell.length_b   1.000
_cell.length_c   1.000
_cell.angle_alpha   90.00
_cell.angle_beta   90.00
_cell.angle_gamma   90.00
#
_symmetry.space_group_name_H-M   'P 1'
#
loop_
_entity.id
_entity.type
_entity.pdbx_description
1 polymer ?
#
loop_
_entity_poly.entity_id
_entity_poly.type
_entity_poly.pdbx_seq_one_letter_code
_entity_poly.pdbx_strand_id
1 'polypeptide(L)'
;MQHEHKLKLFACRASKDFAIKVAKALNIPVGSSDVLTFSDGEFQPSFNESVRGATVFIIQSTFPPTDNLFELLLMIDAAKRASAHKVIAVM
;
A
#
# COMPACT_ATOMS: atom_id res chain seq x y z
N MET A 1 -21.96 -18.87 -7.07
CA MET A 1 -20.82 -18.13 -7.65
C MET A 1 -19.89 -17.69 -6.53
N GLN A 2 -18.66 -18.12 -6.60
CA GLN A 2 -17.67 -17.68 -5.62
C GLN A 2 -17.10 -16.35 -6.04
N HIS A 3 -17.12 -15.40 -5.12
CA HIS A 3 -16.45 -14.12 -5.32
C HIS A 3 -15.06 -14.20 -4.67
N GLU A 4 -14.06 -14.35 -5.50
CA GLU A 4 -12.70 -14.31 -5.00
C GLU A 4 -12.25 -12.84 -4.96
N HIS A 5 -11.76 -12.42 -3.81
CA HIS A 5 -11.19 -11.09 -3.67
C HIS A 5 -9.80 -11.09 -4.29
N LYS A 6 -9.53 -10.10 -5.13
CA LYS A 6 -8.20 -9.93 -5.69
C LYS A 6 -7.22 -9.55 -4.59
N LEU A 7 -6.01 -10.05 -4.72
CA LEU A 7 -4.91 -9.65 -3.86
C LEU A 7 -4.15 -8.52 -4.54
N LYS A 8 -3.97 -7.44 -3.82
CA LYS A 8 -3.20 -6.28 -4.28
C LYS A 8 -2.10 -6.01 -3.26
N LEU A 9 -0.90 -5.75 -3.73
CA LEU A 9 0.24 -5.50 -2.87
C LEU A 9 0.84 -4.16 -3.25
N PHE A 10 0.96 -3.29 -2.27
CA PHE A 10 1.55 -1.96 -2.46
C PHE A 10 2.71 -1.78 -1.50
N ALA A 11 3.71 -1.04 -1.95
CA ALA A 11 4.87 -0.71 -1.14
C ALA A 11 4.86 0.78 -0.82
N CYS A 12 5.10 1.10 0.45
CA CYS A 12 5.48 2.46 0.80
C CYS A 12 6.89 2.73 0.29
N ARG A 13 7.27 4.01 0.24
CA ARG A 13 8.52 4.43 -0.41
C ARG A 13 9.76 3.74 0.12
N ALA A 14 9.81 3.49 1.43
CA ALA A 14 11.01 2.92 2.05
C ALA A 14 11.13 1.41 1.89
N SER A 15 10.13 0.73 1.32
CA SER A 15 10.08 -0.73 1.30
C SER A 15 9.84 -1.31 -0.09
N LYS A 16 10.14 -0.54 -1.14
CA LYS A 16 9.88 -0.98 -2.51
C LYS A 16 10.66 -2.23 -2.89
N ASP A 17 11.94 -2.29 -2.52
CA ASP A 17 12.76 -3.46 -2.86
C ASP A 17 12.26 -4.73 -2.18
N PHE A 18 11.90 -4.63 -0.92
CA PHE A 18 11.35 -5.76 -0.20
C PHE A 18 10.00 -6.21 -0.77
N ALA A 19 9.16 -5.23 -1.15
CA ALA A 19 7.87 -5.53 -1.73
C ALA A 19 8.00 -6.26 -3.06
N ILE A 20 8.99 -5.90 -3.87
CA ILE A 20 9.25 -6.59 -5.13
C ILE A 20 9.58 -8.05 -4.88
N LYS A 21 10.40 -8.34 -3.85
CA LYS A 21 10.74 -9.71 -3.49
C LYS A 21 9.52 -10.50 -3.02
N VAL A 22 8.68 -9.89 -2.20
CA VAL A 22 7.46 -10.52 -1.70
C VAL A 22 6.49 -10.80 -2.84
N ALA A 23 6.30 -9.82 -3.72
CA ALA A 23 5.41 -9.97 -4.86
C ALA A 23 5.86 -11.10 -5.78
N LYS A 24 7.17 -11.21 -6.00
CA LYS A 24 7.73 -12.26 -6.82
C LYS A 24 7.49 -13.64 -6.20
N ALA A 25 7.66 -13.75 -4.88
CA ALA A 25 7.42 -15.00 -4.16
C ALA A 25 5.95 -15.41 -4.21
N LEU A 26 5.03 -14.45 -4.20
CA LEU A 26 3.59 -14.70 -4.28
C LEU A 26 3.08 -14.78 -5.71
N ASN A 27 3.94 -14.51 -6.68
CA ASN A 27 3.58 -14.51 -8.10
C ASN A 27 2.47 -13.51 -8.43
N ILE A 28 2.54 -12.32 -7.83
CA ILE A 28 1.63 -11.21 -8.11
C ILE A 28 2.45 -9.96 -8.42
N PRO A 29 1.92 -9.02 -9.20
CA PRO A 29 2.65 -7.77 -9.46
C PRO A 29 2.58 -6.83 -8.25
N VAL A 30 3.58 -5.96 -8.13
CA VAL A 30 3.49 -4.84 -7.21
C VAL A 30 2.52 -3.83 -7.80
N GLY A 31 1.56 -3.37 -7.00
CA GLY A 31 0.58 -2.40 -7.45
C GLY A 31 1.18 -1.01 -7.66
N SER A 32 0.51 -0.22 -8.47
CA SER A 32 0.93 1.13 -8.78
C SER A 32 0.32 2.12 -7.79
N SER A 33 1.17 2.85 -7.09
CA SER A 33 0.74 3.89 -6.17
C SER A 33 1.77 5.02 -6.18
N ASP A 34 1.32 6.22 -5.85
CA ASP A 34 2.18 7.40 -5.79
C ASP A 34 1.99 8.11 -4.46
N VAL A 35 2.98 8.93 -4.11
CA VAL A 35 2.88 9.81 -2.96
C VAL A 35 3.13 11.23 -3.44
N LEU A 36 2.10 12.07 -3.28
CA LEU A 36 2.22 13.49 -3.58
C LEU A 36 2.80 14.19 -2.35
N THR A 37 3.86 14.97 -2.57
CA THR A 37 4.48 15.75 -1.51
C THR A 37 4.22 17.23 -1.78
N PHE A 38 3.67 17.91 -0.79
CA PHE A 38 3.36 19.33 -0.88
C PHE A 38 4.49 20.16 -0.27
N SER A 39 4.50 21.44 -0.61
CA SER A 39 5.57 22.36 -0.20
C SER A 39 5.67 22.56 1.31
N ASP A 40 4.61 22.30 2.05
CA ASP A 40 4.59 22.42 3.51
C ASP A 40 5.07 21.14 4.22
N GLY A 41 5.55 20.15 3.46
CA GLY A 41 6.01 18.89 4.02
C GLY A 41 4.94 17.82 4.15
N GLU A 42 3.69 18.15 3.90
CA GLU A 42 2.63 17.16 3.89
C GLU A 42 2.74 16.26 2.68
N PHE A 43 2.28 15.02 2.81
CA PHE A 43 2.24 14.10 1.69
C PHE A 43 0.92 13.33 1.70
N GLN A 44 0.51 12.92 0.51
CA GLN A 44 -0.75 12.21 0.32
C GLN A 44 -0.52 11.02 -0.61
N PRO A 45 -0.68 9.79 -0.11
CA PRO A 45 -0.60 8.62 -0.97
C PRO A 45 -1.86 8.47 -1.80
N SER A 46 -1.70 7.92 -2.98
CA SER A 46 -2.82 7.61 -3.87
C SER A 46 -2.54 6.32 -4.61
N PHE A 47 -3.60 5.58 -4.90
CA PHE A 47 -3.52 4.37 -5.69
C PHE A 47 -3.83 4.69 -7.15
N ASN A 48 -3.00 4.19 -8.06
CA ASN A 48 -3.18 4.40 -9.50
C ASN A 48 -4.04 3.31 -10.12
N GLU A 49 -4.56 2.41 -9.32
CA GLU A 49 -5.46 1.35 -9.76
C GLU A 49 -6.54 1.15 -8.70
N SER A 50 -7.64 0.52 -9.10
CA SER A 50 -8.74 0.30 -8.18
C SER A 50 -8.37 -0.78 -7.15
N VAL A 51 -8.64 -0.47 -5.87
CA VAL A 51 -8.51 -1.45 -4.78
C VAL A 51 -9.87 -1.86 -4.24
N ARG A 52 -10.93 -1.43 -4.89
CA ARG A 52 -12.29 -1.72 -4.44
C ARG A 52 -12.54 -3.22 -4.42
N GLY A 53 -12.97 -3.72 -3.28
CA GLY A 53 -13.25 -5.14 -3.09
C GLY A 53 -12.01 -6.01 -2.98
N ALA A 54 -10.80 -5.44 -3.02
CA ALA A 54 -9.57 -6.20 -2.98
C ALA A 54 -9.08 -6.40 -1.54
N THR A 55 -8.32 -7.47 -1.32
CA THR A 55 -7.51 -7.60 -0.12
C THR A 55 -6.17 -6.93 -0.40
N VAL A 56 -5.88 -5.88 0.34
CA VAL A 56 -4.73 -5.01 0.09
C VAL A 56 -3.65 -5.26 1.13
N PHE A 57 -2.46 -5.62 0.67
CA PHE A 57 -1.28 -5.73 1.51
C PHE A 57 -0.43 -4.48 1.30
N ILE A 58 -0.06 -3.83 2.39
CA ILE A 58 0.79 -2.63 2.35
C ILE A 58 2.06 -2.94 3.14
N ILE A 59 3.20 -2.85 2.49
CA ILE A 59 4.49 -3.19 3.07
C ILE A 59 5.24 -1.92 3.40
N GLN A 60 5.65 -1.79 4.65
CA GLN A 60 6.41 -0.63 5.10
C GLN A 60 7.31 -0.98 6.27
N SER A 61 8.55 -0.48 6.21
CA SER A 61 9.43 -0.46 7.37
C SER A 61 8.99 0.67 8.31
N THR A 62 8.87 0.34 9.59
CA THR A 62 8.48 1.34 10.60
C THR A 62 9.70 1.91 11.33
N PHE A 63 10.92 1.61 10.86
CA PHE A 63 12.11 2.21 11.40
C PHE A 63 12.14 3.72 11.11
N PRO A 64 12.83 4.52 11.95
CA PRO A 64 12.99 5.94 11.65
C PRO A 64 13.48 6.17 10.22
N PRO A 65 13.03 7.25 9.57
CA PRO A 65 12.28 8.38 10.15
C PRO A 65 10.79 8.06 10.37
N THR A 66 10.19 8.83 11.28
CA THR A 66 8.76 8.70 11.64
C THR A 66 7.82 8.82 10.45
N ASP A 67 8.24 9.47 9.38
CA ASP A 67 7.44 9.61 8.16
C ASP A 67 7.04 8.26 7.58
N ASN A 68 7.85 7.21 7.79
CA ASN A 68 7.52 5.89 7.29
C ASN A 68 6.26 5.33 7.94
N LEU A 69 6.13 5.49 9.25
CA LEU A 69 4.93 5.05 9.95
C LEU A 69 3.72 5.89 9.53
N PHE A 70 3.92 7.19 9.42
CA PHE A 70 2.85 8.11 9.02
C PHE A 70 2.35 7.77 7.62
N GLU A 71 3.27 7.51 6.69
CA GLU A 71 2.90 7.10 5.34
C GLU A 71 2.09 5.81 5.33
N LEU A 72 2.47 4.82 6.15
CA LEU A 72 1.73 3.57 6.26
C LEU A 72 0.29 3.84 6.74
N LEU A 73 0.12 4.66 7.76
CA LEU A 73 -1.21 4.98 8.29
C LEU A 73 -2.07 5.68 7.23
N LEU A 74 -1.48 6.59 6.47
CA LEU A 74 -2.20 7.29 5.41
C LEU A 74 -2.60 6.33 4.27
N MET A 75 -1.74 5.39 3.92
CA MET A 75 -2.07 4.40 2.90
C MET A 75 -3.19 3.46 3.35
N ILE A 76 -3.18 3.06 4.61
CA ILE A 76 -4.25 2.23 5.17
C ILE A 76 -5.58 2.99 5.08
N ASP A 77 -5.58 4.25 5.49
CA ASP A 77 -6.77 5.08 5.42
C ASP A 77 -7.27 5.26 3.99
N ALA A 78 -6.35 5.52 3.05
CA ALA A 78 -6.70 5.68 1.65
C ALA A 78 -7.31 4.40 1.06
N ALA A 79 -6.76 3.24 1.41
CA ALA A 79 -7.30 1.97 0.94
C ALA A 79 -8.71 1.72 1.46
N LYS A 80 -8.94 2.04 2.73
CA LYS A 80 -10.28 1.90 3.33
C LYS A 80 -11.29 2.83 2.67
N ARG A 81 -10.90 4.07 2.40
CA ARG A 81 -11.78 5.03 1.70
C ARG A 81 -12.08 4.59 0.28
N ALA A 82 -11.14 3.88 -0.36
CA ALA A 82 -11.34 3.34 -1.70
C ALA A 82 -12.13 2.04 -1.71
N SER A 83 -12.72 1.65 -0.58
CA SER A 83 -13.59 0.48 -0.42
C SER A 83 -12.86 -0.84 -0.61
N ALA A 84 -11.61 -0.93 -0.18
CA ALA A 84 -10.91 -2.20 -0.12
C ALA A 84 -11.67 -3.16 0.80
N HIS A 85 -11.68 -4.43 0.44
CA HIS A 85 -12.33 -5.45 1.26
C HIS A 85 -11.61 -5.65 2.59
N LYS A 86 -10.29 -5.69 2.54
CA LYS A 86 -9.45 -5.91 3.70
C LYS A 86 -8.11 -5.23 3.49
N VAL A 87 -7.55 -4.68 4.54
CA VAL A 87 -6.23 -4.04 4.48
C VAL A 87 -5.33 -4.69 5.51
N ILE A 88 -4.18 -5.20 5.08
CA ILE A 88 -3.21 -5.88 5.93
C ILE A 88 -1.88 -5.13 5.83
N ALA A 89 -1.43 -4.62 6.96
CA ALA A 89 -0.12 -3.95 7.03
C ALA A 89 0.95 -4.99 7.35
N VAL A 90 2.01 -4.98 6.57
CA VAL A 90 3.15 -5.86 6.77
C VAL A 90 4.34 -4.99 7.19
N MET A 91 4.75 -5.15 8.43
CA MET A 91 5.80 -4.35 9.03
C MET A 91 7.04 -5.19 9.34
#